data_73ab3ff475cb1721622b710dfa7e76ad
#
_entry.id   73ab3ff475cb1721622b710dfa7e76ad
#
_cell.length_a   1.000
_cell.length_b   1.000
_cell.length_c   1.000
_cell.angle_alpha   90.00
_cell.angle_beta   90.00
_cell.angle_gamma   90.00
#
_symmetry.space_group_name_H-M   'P 1'
#
loop_
_entity.id
_entity.type
_entity.pdbx_description
1 polymer ?
#
loop_
_entity_poly.entity_id
_entity_poly.type
_entity_poly.pdbx_seq_one_letter_code
_entity_poly.pdbx_strand_id
1 'polypeptide(L)'
;QLYTDFDGCMDIVLGISECFGIRLPENFSAPFLSRSIEEYWRRWHITLCAWFKDYLFYPLSMSKWMNKVSRWLKKHVGKPVGSRFPVYFSSLTVWFVTGIWHGASWNFVLWGVYYGLFLLLEKFVLQKYLKKIPSWLCTVYTMLVVMIGWVFFSQTDFGALGHYLGTMFGASGFIDKTALYYLKTGFILLLISILMCRPAPYQYFKRLVRRRPVVAVIINLILFALSIAYMVYNSYTPFLYAKF
;
A
#
# COMPACT_ATOMS: atom_id res chain seq x y z
N GLN A 1 -2.58 4.33 -10.45
CA GLN A 1 -1.76 5.54 -10.55
C GLN A 1 -0.83 5.66 -9.35
N LEU A 2 -1.31 5.79 -8.09
CA LEU A 2 -0.48 5.94 -6.88
C LEU A 2 0.66 4.91 -6.78
N TYR A 3 0.37 3.65 -7.07
CA TYR A 3 1.37 2.57 -7.06
C TYR A 3 2.43 2.79 -8.15
N THR A 4 2.02 3.01 -9.38
CA THR A 4 2.94 3.15 -10.51
C THR A 4 3.81 4.39 -10.41
N ASP A 5 3.29 5.49 -9.86
CA ASP A 5 4.07 6.70 -9.58
C ASP A 5 5.17 6.41 -8.56
N PHE A 6 4.82 5.77 -7.46
CA PHE A 6 5.76 5.54 -6.37
C PHE A 6 6.76 4.41 -6.70
N ASP A 7 6.29 3.28 -7.21
CA ASP A 7 7.14 2.14 -7.60
C ASP A 7 8.10 2.54 -8.73
N GLY A 8 7.60 3.26 -9.75
CA GLY A 8 8.45 3.77 -10.83
C GLY A 8 9.50 4.77 -10.36
N CYS A 9 9.18 5.65 -9.39
CA CYS A 9 10.18 6.52 -8.77
C CYS A 9 11.24 5.70 -8.02
N MET A 10 10.84 4.67 -7.28
CA MET A 10 11.77 3.79 -6.59
C MET A 10 12.66 3.01 -7.55
N ASP A 11 12.13 2.54 -8.68
CA ASP A 11 12.91 1.86 -9.72
C ASP A 11 14.02 2.77 -10.30
N ILE A 12 13.70 4.06 -10.52
CA ILE A 12 14.70 5.06 -10.95
C ILE A 12 15.79 5.21 -9.87
N VAL A 13 15.41 5.35 -8.61
CA VAL A 13 16.35 5.48 -7.48
C VAL A 13 17.23 4.23 -7.36
N LEU A 14 16.65 3.04 -7.47
CA LEU A 14 17.38 1.77 -7.46
C LEU A 14 18.37 1.69 -8.61
N GLY A 15 17.95 2.03 -9.83
CA GLY A 15 18.83 2.04 -11.01
C GLY A 15 19.99 3.03 -10.87
N ILE A 16 19.73 4.25 -10.40
CA ILE A 16 20.77 5.26 -10.16
C ILE A 16 21.75 4.77 -9.08
N SER A 17 21.25 4.21 -7.98
CA SER A 17 22.10 3.71 -6.89
C SER A 17 23.01 2.56 -7.35
N GLU A 18 22.53 1.69 -8.21
CA GLU A 18 23.33 0.61 -8.80
C GLU A 18 24.46 1.14 -9.67
N CYS A 19 24.28 2.27 -10.38
CA CYS A 19 25.36 2.93 -11.14
C CYS A 19 26.52 3.40 -10.24
N PHE A 20 26.23 3.67 -8.95
CA PHE A 20 27.25 4.00 -7.94
C PHE A 20 27.75 2.76 -7.17
N GLY A 21 27.34 1.57 -7.57
CA GLY A 21 27.70 0.32 -6.88
C GLY A 21 26.95 0.08 -5.56
N ILE A 22 25.91 0.88 -5.27
CA ILE A 22 25.11 0.77 -4.05
C ILE A 22 23.86 -0.04 -4.36
N ARG A 23 23.63 -1.12 -3.63
CA ARG A 23 22.41 -1.92 -3.73
C ARG A 23 21.43 -1.54 -2.64
N LEU A 24 20.33 -0.93 -3.03
CA LEU A 24 19.22 -0.62 -2.13
C LEU A 24 18.16 -1.74 -2.18
N PRO A 25 17.39 -1.94 -1.11
CA PRO A 25 16.32 -2.92 -1.08
C PRO A 25 15.09 -2.46 -1.87
N GLU A 26 14.38 -3.43 -2.47
CA GLU A 26 13.10 -3.20 -3.13
C GLU A 26 12.04 -2.71 -2.14
N ASN A 27 11.19 -1.79 -2.58
CA ASN A 27 10.11 -1.24 -1.76
C ASN A 27 8.75 -1.90 -2.01
N PHE A 28 8.61 -2.62 -3.12
CA PHE A 28 7.35 -3.25 -3.51
C PHE A 28 7.56 -4.71 -3.93
N SER A 29 6.60 -5.57 -3.62
CA SER A 29 6.63 -6.99 -4.00
C SER A 29 5.23 -7.52 -4.29
N ALA A 30 4.66 -7.16 -5.46
CA ALA A 30 3.33 -7.55 -5.90
C ALA A 30 2.24 -7.34 -4.81
N PRO A 31 2.05 -6.12 -4.28
CA PRO A 31 1.20 -5.84 -3.13
C PRO A 31 -0.28 -6.17 -3.37
N PHE A 32 -0.76 -6.07 -4.62
CA PHE A 32 -2.16 -6.31 -4.99
C PHE A 32 -2.58 -7.79 -4.97
N LEU A 33 -1.63 -8.70 -4.76
CA LEU A 33 -1.91 -10.13 -4.57
C LEU A 33 -1.98 -10.54 -3.10
N SER A 34 -1.93 -9.59 -2.19
CA SER A 34 -1.95 -9.83 -0.75
C SER A 34 -3.29 -10.38 -0.29
N ARG A 35 -3.25 -11.30 0.67
CA ARG A 35 -4.41 -12.00 1.23
C ARG A 35 -4.82 -11.49 2.62
N SER A 36 -4.11 -10.48 3.12
CA SER A 36 -4.39 -9.80 4.38
C SER A 36 -3.76 -8.41 4.36
N ILE A 37 -4.23 -7.51 5.23
CA ILE A 37 -3.65 -6.18 5.39
C ILE A 37 -2.22 -6.27 5.94
N GLU A 38 -1.95 -7.24 6.83
CA GLU A 38 -0.60 -7.51 7.28
C GLU A 38 0.34 -7.92 6.12
N GLU A 39 -0.12 -8.78 5.21
CA GLU A 39 0.65 -9.17 4.03
C GLU A 39 0.82 -8.01 3.06
N TYR A 40 -0.22 -7.18 2.87
CA TYR A 40 -0.15 -5.99 2.03
C TYR A 40 0.97 -5.06 2.49
N TRP A 41 1.05 -4.71 3.76
CA TRP A 41 2.09 -3.83 4.31
C TRP A 41 3.49 -4.47 4.38
N ARG A 42 3.61 -5.79 4.28
CA ARG A 42 4.89 -6.46 4.06
C ARG A 42 5.37 -6.38 2.61
N ARG A 43 4.48 -6.00 1.67
CA ARG A 43 4.73 -5.91 0.24
C ARG A 43 4.66 -4.50 -0.31
N TRP A 44 4.16 -3.57 0.46
CA TRP A 44 4.02 -2.14 0.15
C TRP A 44 4.93 -1.31 1.04
N HIS A 45 5.74 -0.43 0.43
CA HIS A 45 6.68 0.47 1.12
C HIS A 45 7.51 -0.24 2.20
N ILE A 46 8.17 -1.32 1.80
CA ILE A 46 8.82 -2.31 2.66
C ILE A 46 9.84 -1.66 3.58
N THR A 47 10.66 -0.74 3.06
CA THR A 47 11.72 -0.07 3.83
C THR A 47 11.16 0.83 4.92
N LEU A 48 10.10 1.59 4.65
CA LEU A 48 9.43 2.43 5.66
C LEU A 48 8.81 1.57 6.76
N CYS A 49 8.12 0.49 6.39
CA CYS A 49 7.52 -0.43 7.35
C CYS A 49 8.59 -1.09 8.24
N ALA A 50 9.74 -1.48 7.66
CA ALA A 50 10.86 -2.01 8.40
C ALA A 50 11.43 -0.96 9.37
N TRP A 51 11.62 0.28 8.91
CA TRP A 51 12.13 1.37 9.73
C TRP A 51 11.22 1.66 10.95
N PHE A 52 9.92 1.83 10.74
CA PHE A 52 8.98 2.04 11.85
C PHE A 52 8.93 0.85 12.81
N LYS A 53 9.07 -0.38 12.30
CA LYS A 53 9.12 -1.58 13.12
C LYS A 53 10.35 -1.60 14.01
N ASP A 54 11.53 -1.29 13.46
CA ASP A 54 12.80 -1.41 14.17
C ASP A 54 13.03 -0.22 15.13
N TYR A 55 12.66 1.00 14.71
CA TYR A 55 12.94 2.22 15.46
C TYR A 55 11.79 2.71 16.34
N LEU A 56 10.56 2.26 16.13
CA LEU A 56 9.42 2.68 16.93
C LEU A 56 8.70 1.52 17.60
N PHE A 57 8.28 0.50 16.83
CA PHE A 57 7.50 -0.61 17.38
C PHE A 57 8.26 -1.42 18.43
N TYR A 58 9.44 -1.94 18.11
CA TYR A 58 10.22 -2.75 19.04
C TYR A 58 10.69 -1.96 20.28
N PRO A 59 11.32 -0.77 20.15
CA PRO A 59 11.71 0.01 21.31
C PRO A 59 10.54 0.33 22.24
N LEU A 60 9.37 0.68 21.68
CA LEU A 60 8.20 0.98 22.47
C LEU A 60 7.61 -0.27 23.14
N SER A 61 7.42 -1.34 22.39
CA SER A 61 6.78 -2.58 22.90
C SER A 61 7.61 -3.29 23.96
N MET A 62 8.94 -3.15 23.92
CA MET A 62 9.89 -3.77 24.86
C MET A 62 10.35 -2.81 25.95
N SER A 63 9.86 -1.58 25.99
CA SER A 63 10.28 -0.58 26.98
C SER A 63 9.97 -1.00 28.42
N LYS A 64 10.76 -0.52 29.37
CA LYS A 64 10.54 -0.76 30.80
C LYS A 64 9.16 -0.28 31.26
N TRP A 65 8.71 0.85 30.72
CA TRP A 65 7.38 1.40 30.98
C TRP A 65 6.30 0.44 30.48
N MET A 66 6.38 -0.01 29.25
CA MET A 66 5.42 -0.93 28.63
C MET A 66 5.32 -2.25 29.40
N ASN A 67 6.47 -2.78 29.81
CA ASN A 67 6.53 -3.99 30.64
C ASN A 67 5.86 -3.81 32.02
N LYS A 68 6.00 -2.60 32.62
CA LYS A 68 5.33 -2.25 33.89
C LYS A 68 3.81 -2.19 33.69
N VAL A 69 3.33 -1.52 32.65
CA VAL A 69 1.91 -1.43 32.31
C VAL A 69 1.32 -2.83 32.00
N SER A 70 2.02 -3.62 31.19
CA SER A 70 1.60 -5.00 30.88
C SER A 70 1.43 -5.87 32.13
N ARG A 71 2.37 -5.78 33.07
CA ARG A 71 2.29 -6.51 34.37
C ARG A 71 1.10 -6.03 35.20
N TRP A 72 0.90 -4.73 35.28
CA TRP A 72 -0.23 -4.13 36.01
C TRP A 72 -1.58 -4.61 35.41
N LEU A 73 -1.73 -4.55 34.07
CA LEU A 73 -2.93 -5.03 33.37
C LEU A 73 -3.15 -6.53 33.57
N LYS A 74 -2.10 -7.35 33.57
CA LYS A 74 -2.22 -8.79 33.86
C LYS A 74 -2.79 -9.07 35.24
N LYS A 75 -2.44 -8.22 36.22
CA LYS A 75 -2.88 -8.36 37.61
C LYS A 75 -4.32 -7.88 37.83
N HIS A 76 -4.72 -6.75 37.20
CA HIS A 76 -5.97 -6.06 37.53
C HIS A 76 -7.09 -6.29 36.49
N VAL A 77 -6.74 -6.52 35.21
CA VAL A 77 -7.72 -6.68 34.11
C VAL A 77 -7.74 -8.12 33.58
N GLY A 78 -6.60 -8.81 33.62
CA GLY A 78 -6.48 -10.18 33.22
C GLY A 78 -5.27 -10.47 32.33
N LYS A 79 -4.79 -11.72 32.40
CA LYS A 79 -3.60 -12.17 31.66
C LYS A 79 -3.70 -11.94 30.12
N PRO A 80 -4.83 -12.24 29.45
CA PRO A 80 -4.93 -12.05 28.00
C PRO A 80 -4.76 -10.59 27.57
N VAL A 81 -5.41 -9.66 28.29
CA VAL A 81 -5.35 -8.22 28.01
C VAL A 81 -3.94 -7.69 28.21
N GLY A 82 -3.37 -7.94 29.40
CA GLY A 82 -2.03 -7.44 29.70
C GLY A 82 -0.94 -8.01 28.79
N SER A 83 -1.08 -9.25 28.29
CA SER A 83 -0.10 -9.84 27.37
C SER A 83 -0.17 -9.24 25.95
N ARG A 84 -1.35 -8.81 25.51
CA ARG A 84 -1.58 -8.26 24.18
C ARG A 84 -1.39 -6.75 24.11
N PHE A 85 -1.54 -6.06 25.22
CA PHE A 85 -1.48 -4.60 25.32
C PHE A 85 -0.23 -3.99 24.68
N PRO A 86 1.01 -4.50 24.92
CA PRO A 86 2.21 -3.95 24.28
C PRO A 86 2.11 -3.93 22.74
N VAL A 87 1.59 -5.00 22.15
CA VAL A 87 1.41 -5.10 20.70
C VAL A 87 0.35 -4.13 20.21
N TYR A 88 -0.80 -4.03 20.90
CA TYR A 88 -1.87 -3.12 20.52
C TYR A 88 -1.41 -1.66 20.56
N PHE A 89 -0.89 -1.26 21.68
CA PHE A 89 -0.45 0.12 21.90
C PHE A 89 0.65 0.51 20.91
N SER A 90 1.70 -0.31 20.82
CA SER A 90 2.82 -0.01 19.90
C SER A 90 2.39 -0.02 18.43
N SER A 91 1.51 -0.93 18.02
CA SER A 91 1.00 -0.97 16.65
C SER A 91 0.17 0.28 16.33
N LEU A 92 -0.77 0.66 17.19
CA LEU A 92 -1.57 1.88 16.99
C LEU A 92 -0.70 3.14 16.98
N THR A 93 0.29 3.21 17.90
CA THR A 93 1.23 4.34 17.93
C THR A 93 2.02 4.44 16.62
N VAL A 94 2.53 3.33 16.10
CA VAL A 94 3.24 3.30 14.81
C VAL A 94 2.35 3.85 13.70
N TRP A 95 1.13 3.35 13.59
CA TRP A 95 0.22 3.77 12.52
C TRP A 95 -0.25 5.22 12.66
N PHE A 96 -0.47 5.67 13.88
CA PHE A 96 -0.75 7.08 14.17
C PHE A 96 0.40 7.99 13.73
N VAL A 97 1.64 7.62 14.10
CA VAL A 97 2.84 8.37 13.71
C VAL A 97 3.08 8.28 12.20
N THR A 98 2.81 7.13 11.57
CA THR A 98 2.88 7.00 10.11
C THR A 98 1.90 7.94 9.41
N GLY A 99 0.69 8.10 9.94
CA GLY A 99 -0.26 9.09 9.45
C GLY A 99 0.29 10.51 9.52
N ILE A 100 0.80 10.95 10.66
CA ILE A 100 1.40 12.28 10.84
C ILE A 100 2.64 12.46 9.92
N TRP A 101 3.42 11.41 9.71
CA TRP A 101 4.59 11.45 8.82
C TRP A 101 4.20 11.75 7.37
N HIS A 102 3.04 11.29 6.91
CA HIS A 102 2.52 11.61 5.57
C HIS A 102 2.09 13.07 5.41
N GLY A 103 1.76 13.76 6.48
CA GLY A 103 1.40 15.17 6.43
C GLY A 103 0.59 15.65 7.64
N ALA A 104 0.56 16.96 7.84
CA ALA A 104 -0.12 17.61 8.96
C ALA A 104 -1.63 17.80 8.69
N SER A 105 -2.31 16.79 8.18
CA SER A 105 -3.75 16.83 7.90
C SER A 105 -4.46 15.63 8.55
N TRP A 106 -5.70 15.85 9.00
CA TRP A 106 -6.48 14.84 9.71
C TRP A 106 -6.83 13.60 8.86
N ASN A 107 -6.92 13.73 7.55
CA ASN A 107 -7.14 12.60 6.65
C ASN A 107 -6.00 11.56 6.75
N PHE A 108 -4.75 12.00 6.87
CA PHE A 108 -3.60 11.10 7.04
C PHE A 108 -3.60 10.42 8.42
N VAL A 109 -3.97 11.16 9.46
CA VAL A 109 -4.13 10.58 10.80
C VAL A 109 -5.22 9.50 10.81
N LEU A 110 -6.39 9.80 10.21
CA LEU A 110 -7.48 8.82 10.09
C LEU A 110 -7.08 7.62 9.25
N TRP A 111 -6.34 7.83 8.16
CA TRP A 111 -5.78 6.77 7.33
C TRP A 111 -4.85 5.86 8.15
N GLY A 112 -3.96 6.43 8.93
CA GLY A 112 -3.07 5.66 9.81
C GLY A 112 -3.85 4.87 10.86
N VAL A 113 -4.77 5.51 11.57
CA VAL A 113 -5.63 4.85 12.57
C VAL A 113 -6.46 3.73 11.93
N TYR A 114 -7.04 3.96 10.76
CA TYR A 114 -7.78 2.99 9.98
C TYR A 114 -6.97 1.69 9.78
N TYR A 115 -5.75 1.79 9.25
CA TYR A 115 -4.89 0.62 9.06
C TYR A 115 -4.43 -0.01 10.37
N GLY A 116 -4.12 0.80 11.37
CA GLY A 116 -3.80 0.31 12.71
C GLY A 116 -4.91 -0.57 13.29
N LEU A 117 -6.17 -0.12 13.17
CA LEU A 117 -7.34 -0.88 13.64
C LEU A 117 -7.55 -2.17 12.82
N PHE A 118 -7.43 -2.12 11.48
CA PHE A 118 -7.57 -3.32 10.64
C PHE A 118 -6.49 -4.36 10.93
N LEU A 119 -5.25 -3.96 11.14
CA LEU A 119 -4.17 -4.89 11.51
C LEU A 119 -4.43 -5.58 12.85
N LEU A 120 -4.96 -4.84 13.83
CA LEU A 120 -5.36 -5.43 15.11
C LEU A 120 -6.56 -6.36 14.95
N LEU A 121 -7.57 -5.94 14.18
CA LEU A 121 -8.74 -6.76 13.88
C LEU A 121 -8.35 -8.06 13.15
N GLU A 122 -7.49 -7.98 12.15
CA GLU A 122 -6.97 -9.18 11.48
C GLU A 122 -6.25 -10.10 12.44
N LYS A 123 -5.30 -9.58 13.18
CA LYS A 123 -4.43 -10.37 14.05
C LYS A 123 -5.21 -11.13 15.13
N PHE A 124 -6.25 -10.53 15.70
CA PHE A 124 -6.90 -11.08 16.88
C PHE A 124 -8.27 -11.67 16.62
N VAL A 125 -8.91 -11.30 15.50
CA VAL A 125 -10.27 -11.73 15.18
C VAL A 125 -10.34 -12.44 13.83
N LEU A 126 -9.92 -11.77 12.75
CA LEU A 126 -10.20 -12.22 11.39
C LEU A 126 -9.25 -13.32 10.92
N GLN A 127 -8.03 -13.42 11.45
CA GLN A 127 -7.01 -14.38 10.98
C GLN A 127 -7.51 -15.83 10.97
N LYS A 128 -8.32 -16.23 11.97
CA LYS A 128 -8.91 -17.57 12.04
C LYS A 128 -9.94 -17.85 10.94
N TYR A 129 -10.61 -16.81 10.45
CA TYR A 129 -11.59 -16.89 9.37
C TYR A 129 -10.91 -16.81 8.00
N LEU A 130 -9.97 -15.88 7.83
CA LEU A 130 -9.20 -15.71 6.59
C LEU A 130 -8.46 -16.98 6.17
N LYS A 131 -8.03 -17.81 7.14
CA LYS A 131 -7.41 -19.11 6.87
C LYS A 131 -8.39 -20.17 6.31
N LYS A 132 -9.70 -19.96 6.46
CA LYS A 132 -10.73 -20.92 6.04
C LYS A 132 -11.36 -20.60 4.69
N ILE A 133 -11.20 -19.38 4.20
CA ILE A 133 -11.78 -18.92 2.93
C ILE A 133 -10.76 -19.03 1.79
N PRO A 134 -11.21 -19.18 0.53
CA PRO A 134 -10.34 -19.23 -0.63
C PRO A 134 -9.45 -17.99 -0.75
N SER A 135 -8.21 -18.18 -1.19
CA SER A 135 -7.20 -17.11 -1.26
C SER A 135 -7.63 -15.91 -2.12
N TRP A 136 -8.38 -16.13 -3.19
CA TRP A 136 -8.87 -15.05 -4.03
C TRP A 136 -9.88 -14.14 -3.31
N LEU A 137 -10.74 -14.71 -2.45
CA LEU A 137 -11.65 -13.92 -1.59
C LEU A 137 -10.88 -13.11 -0.55
N CYS A 138 -9.81 -13.67 0.03
CA CYS A 138 -8.92 -12.91 0.90
C CYS A 138 -8.28 -11.72 0.17
N THR A 139 -7.87 -11.91 -1.09
CA THR A 139 -7.33 -10.82 -1.91
C THR A 139 -8.39 -9.75 -2.20
N VAL A 140 -9.62 -10.15 -2.54
CA VAL A 140 -10.74 -9.21 -2.74
C VAL A 140 -10.99 -8.40 -1.47
N TYR A 141 -11.10 -9.06 -0.31
CA TYR A 141 -11.22 -8.39 0.99
C TYR A 141 -10.09 -7.37 1.21
N THR A 142 -8.85 -7.81 1.02
CA THR A 142 -7.68 -6.94 1.21
C THR A 142 -7.73 -5.73 0.29
N MET A 143 -8.07 -5.92 -0.98
CA MET A 143 -8.17 -4.83 -1.96
C MET A 143 -9.31 -3.86 -1.64
N LEU A 144 -10.46 -4.35 -1.17
CA LEU A 144 -11.55 -3.46 -0.72
C LEU A 144 -11.11 -2.58 0.45
N VAL A 145 -10.47 -3.16 1.46
CA VAL A 145 -9.92 -2.40 2.59
C VAL A 145 -8.87 -1.38 2.12
N VAL A 146 -7.97 -1.78 1.21
CA VAL A 146 -6.94 -0.89 0.66
C VAL A 146 -7.56 0.25 -0.15
N MET A 147 -8.56 -0.01 -1.00
CA MET A 147 -9.25 1.03 -1.78
C MET A 147 -9.92 2.07 -0.88
N ILE A 148 -10.60 1.63 0.19
CA ILE A 148 -11.18 2.55 1.18
C ILE A 148 -10.06 3.36 1.86
N GLY A 149 -8.94 2.73 2.20
CA GLY A 149 -7.76 3.42 2.74
C GLY A 149 -7.23 4.50 1.81
N TRP A 150 -7.20 4.26 0.50
CA TRP A 150 -6.80 5.28 -0.49
C TRP A 150 -7.78 6.45 -0.58
N VAL A 151 -9.08 6.21 -0.37
CA VAL A 151 -10.06 7.31 -0.29
C VAL A 151 -9.77 8.21 0.91
N PHE A 152 -9.50 7.64 2.10
CA PHE A 152 -9.06 8.43 3.26
C PHE A 152 -7.80 9.23 2.95
N PHE A 153 -6.84 8.64 2.26
CA PHE A 153 -5.57 9.29 1.93
C PHE A 153 -5.77 10.46 0.95
N SER A 154 -6.66 10.32 -0.04
CA SER A 154 -6.83 11.28 -1.14
C SER A 154 -7.74 12.46 -0.81
N GLN A 155 -8.66 12.33 0.15
CA GLN A 155 -9.67 13.34 0.45
C GLN A 155 -9.33 14.11 1.73
N THR A 156 -9.01 15.39 1.60
CA THR A 156 -8.72 16.29 2.73
C THR A 156 -9.96 16.87 3.37
N ASP A 157 -11.05 17.00 2.61
CA ASP A 157 -12.36 17.44 3.12
C ASP A 157 -13.23 16.25 3.51
N PHE A 158 -13.74 16.26 4.74
CA PHE A 158 -14.58 15.19 5.29
C PHE A 158 -15.96 15.10 4.65
N GLY A 159 -16.50 16.23 4.17
CA GLY A 159 -17.75 16.24 3.41
C GLY A 159 -17.58 15.51 2.08
N ALA A 160 -16.51 15.83 1.35
CA ALA A 160 -16.14 15.18 0.11
C ALA A 160 -15.82 13.68 0.33
N LEU A 161 -15.15 13.35 1.44
CA LEU A 161 -14.87 11.95 1.84
C LEU A 161 -16.16 11.14 1.99
N GLY A 162 -17.12 11.67 2.74
CA GLY A 162 -18.42 11.00 2.95
C GLY A 162 -19.19 10.83 1.66
N HIS A 163 -19.23 11.86 0.81
CA HIS A 163 -19.86 11.79 -0.50
C HIS A 163 -19.18 10.76 -1.42
N TYR A 164 -17.85 10.74 -1.47
CA TYR A 164 -17.09 9.81 -2.29
C TYR A 164 -17.33 8.34 -1.85
N LEU A 165 -17.28 8.08 -0.55
CA LEU A 165 -17.60 6.74 -0.02
C LEU A 165 -19.06 6.36 -0.32
N GLY A 166 -20.01 7.25 -0.13
CA GLY A 166 -21.42 7.02 -0.48
C GLY A 166 -21.59 6.65 -1.95
N THR A 167 -20.96 7.39 -2.85
CA THR A 167 -20.98 7.13 -4.30
C THR A 167 -20.33 5.80 -4.64
N MET A 168 -19.19 5.48 -4.01
CA MET A 168 -18.49 4.21 -4.19
C MET A 168 -19.36 3.00 -3.84
N PHE A 169 -20.26 3.14 -2.87
CA PHE A 169 -21.22 2.11 -2.47
C PHE A 169 -22.62 2.27 -3.10
N GLY A 170 -22.75 3.09 -4.16
CA GLY A 170 -23.93 3.15 -4.99
C GLY A 170 -24.96 4.23 -4.64
N ALA A 171 -24.66 5.19 -3.74
CA ALA A 171 -25.58 6.27 -3.39
C ALA A 171 -25.99 7.14 -4.60
N SER A 172 -25.16 7.22 -5.63
CA SER A 172 -25.43 7.94 -6.89
C SER A 172 -25.71 7.00 -8.08
N GLY A 173 -25.98 5.71 -7.82
CA GLY A 173 -26.05 4.65 -8.83
C GLY A 173 -24.67 4.01 -9.09
N PHE A 174 -24.70 2.76 -9.59
CA PHE A 174 -23.45 2.02 -9.79
C PHE A 174 -22.78 2.27 -11.15
N ILE A 175 -23.54 2.69 -12.15
CA ILE A 175 -23.06 2.91 -13.52
C ILE A 175 -23.74 4.14 -14.10
N ASP A 176 -22.97 5.07 -14.62
CA ASP A 176 -23.43 6.18 -15.45
C ASP A 176 -22.72 6.17 -16.82
N LYS A 177 -23.11 7.07 -17.70
CA LYS A 177 -22.53 7.19 -19.05
C LYS A 177 -21.03 7.54 -19.00
N THR A 178 -20.62 8.33 -18.00
CA THR A 178 -19.24 8.77 -17.81
C THR A 178 -18.37 7.59 -17.34
N ALA A 179 -18.85 6.82 -16.37
CA ALA A 179 -18.17 5.61 -15.90
C ALA A 179 -17.99 4.60 -17.02
N LEU A 180 -19.05 4.40 -17.84
CA LEU A 180 -18.97 3.48 -18.99
C LEU A 180 -17.99 3.98 -20.07
N TYR A 181 -17.94 5.28 -20.32
CA TYR A 181 -16.97 5.89 -21.23
C TYR A 181 -15.53 5.63 -20.76
N TYR A 182 -15.20 5.92 -19.49
CA TYR A 182 -13.86 5.69 -18.95
C TYR A 182 -13.50 4.20 -18.89
N LEU A 183 -14.45 3.33 -18.58
CA LEU A 183 -14.23 1.89 -18.64
C LEU A 183 -13.88 1.44 -20.05
N LYS A 184 -14.62 1.91 -21.06
CA LYS A 184 -14.41 1.56 -22.46
C LYS A 184 -13.06 2.07 -22.99
N THR A 185 -12.73 3.33 -22.71
CA THR A 185 -11.48 3.95 -23.19
C THR A 185 -10.24 3.43 -22.44
N GLY A 186 -10.39 3.11 -21.15
CA GLY A 186 -9.31 2.58 -20.30
C GLY A 186 -9.22 1.05 -20.26
N PHE A 187 -10.11 0.32 -20.95
CA PHE A 187 -10.23 -1.13 -20.81
C PHE A 187 -8.93 -1.89 -21.08
N ILE A 188 -8.22 -1.54 -22.16
CA ILE A 188 -6.94 -2.19 -22.51
C ILE A 188 -5.88 -1.94 -21.44
N LEU A 189 -5.77 -0.69 -20.97
CA LEU A 189 -4.84 -0.34 -19.89
C LEU A 189 -5.18 -1.07 -18.59
N LEU A 190 -6.47 -1.21 -18.27
CA LEU A 190 -6.94 -1.96 -17.11
C LEU A 190 -6.54 -3.42 -17.19
N LEU A 191 -6.73 -4.08 -18.34
CA LEU A 191 -6.31 -5.47 -18.56
C LEU A 191 -4.80 -5.65 -18.44
N ILE A 192 -4.02 -4.75 -19.05
CA ILE A 192 -2.56 -4.76 -18.93
C ILE A 192 -2.15 -4.60 -17.46
N SER A 193 -2.76 -3.66 -16.74
CA SER A 193 -2.48 -3.43 -15.32
C SER A 193 -2.76 -4.67 -14.45
N ILE A 194 -3.89 -5.35 -14.69
CA ILE A 194 -4.24 -6.60 -13.98
C ILE A 194 -3.21 -7.70 -14.26
N LEU A 195 -2.75 -7.83 -15.50
CA LEU A 195 -1.73 -8.82 -15.87
C LEU A 195 -0.38 -8.49 -15.23
N MET A 196 0.00 -7.21 -15.22
CA MET A 196 1.28 -6.73 -14.67
C MET A 196 1.31 -6.75 -13.14
N CYS A 197 0.17 -6.85 -12.44
CA CYS A 197 0.15 -7.09 -10.99
C CYS A 197 0.78 -8.42 -10.57
N ARG A 198 0.96 -9.36 -11.51
CA ARG A 198 1.57 -10.66 -11.22
C ARG A 198 3.10 -10.61 -11.32
N PRO A 199 3.82 -11.40 -10.53
CA PRO A 199 5.29 -11.47 -10.63
C PRO A 199 5.80 -12.07 -11.95
N ALA A 200 4.98 -12.85 -12.66
CA ALA A 200 5.38 -13.58 -13.86
C ALA A 200 5.89 -12.69 -15.01
N PRO A 201 5.21 -11.58 -15.40
CA PRO A 201 5.71 -10.69 -16.43
C PRO A 201 7.08 -10.10 -16.11
N TYR A 202 7.26 -9.64 -14.85
CA TYR A 202 8.54 -9.11 -14.39
C TYR A 202 9.66 -10.16 -14.41
N GLN A 203 9.38 -11.38 -13.96
CA GLN A 203 10.34 -12.48 -14.02
C GLN A 203 10.68 -12.87 -15.46
N TYR A 204 9.69 -12.85 -16.36
CA TYR A 204 9.92 -13.07 -17.78
C TYR A 204 10.84 -12.00 -18.38
N PHE A 205 10.58 -10.72 -18.09
CA PHE A 205 11.43 -9.61 -18.51
C PHE A 205 12.86 -9.73 -17.98
N LYS A 206 13.05 -10.06 -16.69
CA LYS A 206 14.38 -10.34 -16.11
C LYS A 206 15.12 -11.47 -16.84
N ARG A 207 14.41 -12.52 -17.26
CA ARG A 207 15.02 -13.60 -18.07
C ARG A 207 15.38 -13.11 -19.48
N LEU A 208 14.55 -12.25 -20.08
CA LEU A 208 14.82 -11.66 -21.38
C LEU A 208 16.07 -10.78 -21.33
N VAL A 209 16.22 -9.92 -20.33
CA VAL A 209 17.41 -9.09 -20.11
C VAL A 209 18.68 -9.95 -20.06
N ARG A 210 18.64 -11.07 -19.33
CA ARG A 210 19.79 -11.98 -19.22
C ARG A 210 20.12 -12.74 -20.52
N ARG A 211 19.10 -13.15 -21.28
CA ARG A 211 19.28 -13.96 -22.49
C ARG A 211 19.47 -13.16 -23.77
N ARG A 212 18.84 -11.99 -23.85
CA ARG A 212 18.80 -11.13 -25.04
C ARG A 212 18.92 -9.65 -24.63
N PRO A 213 20.07 -9.20 -24.12
CA PRO A 213 20.22 -7.86 -23.57
C PRO A 213 19.92 -6.77 -24.60
N VAL A 214 20.32 -6.95 -25.85
CA VAL A 214 20.04 -5.98 -26.93
C VAL A 214 18.54 -5.79 -27.14
N VAL A 215 17.76 -6.88 -27.15
CA VAL A 215 16.28 -6.82 -27.28
C VAL A 215 15.67 -6.10 -26.10
N ALA A 216 16.14 -6.35 -24.89
CA ALA A 216 15.67 -5.67 -23.68
C ALA A 216 15.98 -4.15 -23.74
N VAL A 217 17.16 -3.74 -24.22
CA VAL A 217 17.48 -2.34 -24.41
C VAL A 217 16.55 -1.67 -25.43
N ILE A 218 16.29 -2.32 -26.58
CA ILE A 218 15.36 -1.80 -27.58
C ILE A 218 13.96 -1.62 -27.00
N ILE A 219 13.45 -2.62 -26.26
CA ILE A 219 12.13 -2.54 -25.59
C ILE A 219 12.11 -1.34 -24.63
N ASN A 220 13.14 -1.18 -23.79
CA ASN A 220 13.21 -0.07 -22.84
C ASN A 220 13.25 1.30 -23.56
N LEU A 221 13.99 1.43 -24.66
CA LEU A 221 14.04 2.67 -25.45
C LEU A 221 12.67 2.99 -26.08
N ILE A 222 11.96 1.98 -26.59
CA ILE A 222 10.59 2.16 -27.11
C ILE A 222 9.65 2.61 -26.00
N LEU A 223 9.67 1.93 -24.83
CA LEU A 223 8.83 2.31 -23.70
C LEU A 223 9.14 3.71 -23.18
N PHE A 224 10.43 4.09 -23.15
CA PHE A 224 10.87 5.43 -22.78
C PHE A 224 10.35 6.50 -23.76
N ALA A 225 10.51 6.27 -25.07
CA ALA A 225 9.98 7.17 -26.10
C ALA A 225 8.46 7.32 -26.03
N LEU A 226 7.72 6.21 -25.83
CA LEU A 226 6.27 6.23 -25.63
C LEU A 226 5.88 7.01 -24.37
N SER A 227 6.63 6.85 -23.28
CA SER A 227 6.40 7.58 -22.02
C SER A 227 6.58 9.08 -22.21
N ILE A 228 7.64 9.51 -22.92
CA ILE A 228 7.86 10.94 -23.27
C ILE A 228 6.71 11.45 -24.14
N ALA A 229 6.34 10.73 -25.20
CA ALA A 229 5.25 11.12 -26.08
C ALA A 229 3.93 11.29 -25.31
N TYR A 230 3.64 10.39 -24.37
CA TYR A 230 2.46 10.48 -23.52
C TYR A 230 2.52 11.67 -22.56
N MET A 231 3.67 11.97 -21.98
CA MET A 231 3.87 13.15 -21.12
C MET A 231 3.69 14.46 -21.87
N VAL A 232 4.21 14.53 -23.11
CA VAL A 232 4.07 15.72 -23.96
C VAL A 232 2.63 15.94 -24.40
N TYR A 233 1.91 14.85 -24.72
CA TYR A 233 0.50 14.90 -25.10
C TYR A 233 -0.41 15.35 -23.95
N ASN A 234 -0.14 14.90 -22.74
CA ASN A 234 -0.89 15.28 -21.55
C ASN A 234 -0.19 16.43 -20.84
N SER A 235 -0.79 17.61 -20.82
CA SER A 235 -0.32 18.78 -20.05
C SER A 235 -0.40 18.58 -18.52
N TYR A 236 -0.63 17.36 -18.06
CA TYR A 236 -0.81 16.96 -16.68
C TYR A 236 0.54 16.59 -16.05
N THR A 237 0.84 17.17 -14.89
CA THR A 237 1.98 16.73 -14.07
C THR A 237 1.72 15.33 -13.55
N PRO A 238 2.47 14.31 -14.01
CA PRO A 238 2.16 12.91 -13.70
C PRO A 238 2.40 12.52 -12.24
N PHE A 239 3.20 13.31 -11.51
CA PHE A 239 3.67 12.96 -10.17
C PHE A 239 2.60 13.28 -9.12
N LEU A 240 1.74 12.31 -8.84
CA LEU A 240 0.67 12.43 -7.86
C LEU A 240 1.21 12.58 -6.43
N TYR A 241 2.31 11.89 -6.13
CA TYR A 241 2.90 11.87 -4.78
C TYR A 241 3.52 13.21 -4.36
N ALA A 242 3.85 14.09 -5.29
CA ALA A 242 4.33 15.44 -4.98
C ALA A 242 3.21 16.44 -4.61
N LYS A 243 1.95 16.01 -4.65
CA LYS A 243 0.79 16.85 -4.32
C LYS A 243 0.28 16.66 -2.88
N PHE A 244 0.87 15.74 -2.14
CA PHE A 244 0.52 15.41 -0.76
C PHE A 244 1.56 15.89 0.22
#